data_907f9b17a01e8c3c5c001b2155b8f63e
#
_entry.id   907f9b17a01e8c3c5c001b2155b8f63e
#
_cell.length_a   1.000
_cell.length_b   1.000
_cell.length_c   1.000
_cell.angle_alpha   90.00
_cell.angle_beta   90.00
_cell.angle_gamma   90.00
#
_symmetry.space_group_name_H-M   'P 1'
#
loop_
_entity.id
_entity.type
_entity.pdbx_description
1 polymer ?
#
loop_
_entity_poly.entity_id
_entity_poly.type
_entity_poly.pdbx_seq_one_letter_code
_entity_poly.pdbx_strand_id
1 'polypeptide(L)'
;DLPQGGVTYNHLVSVFPFNNTACTATLTGQQLWDALEFSVSSLPGEDGSFMQVSGVKFEVDTSIPSPVVVDEFGVFQHVGQGARRVGNLKVWDKEKQAYLPVDLKRRYTLASLNYMLKNLGCSGIFRYTELLEDNLGQDVDILASYIANVLHGRIGKQYAEVEGRIVMK
;
A
#
# COMPACT_ATOMS: atom_id res chain seq x y z
N ASP A 1 -0.63 15.26 -11.93
CA ASP A 1 -1.95 14.86 -12.46
C ASP A 1 -1.83 14.51 -13.94
N LEU A 2 -2.58 13.50 -14.39
CA LEU A 2 -2.68 13.18 -15.81
C LEU A 2 -3.59 14.22 -16.51
N PRO A 3 -3.21 14.69 -17.73
CA PRO A 3 -4.02 15.66 -18.45
C PRO A 3 -5.35 15.03 -18.93
N GLN A 4 -6.38 15.86 -19.03
CA GLN A 4 -7.61 15.45 -19.69
C GLN A 4 -7.38 15.34 -21.20
N GLY A 5 -7.81 14.26 -21.81
CA GLY A 5 -7.63 14.00 -23.25
C GLY A 5 -6.60 12.90 -23.50
N GLY A 6 -5.71 13.10 -24.45
CA GLY A 6 -4.70 12.10 -24.80
C GLY A 6 -3.59 11.97 -23.75
N VAL A 7 -3.43 10.79 -23.14
CA VAL A 7 -2.33 10.48 -22.21
C VAL A 7 -1.21 9.78 -22.99
N THR A 8 -0.02 10.34 -22.95
CA THR A 8 1.17 9.76 -23.57
C THR A 8 1.99 8.98 -22.54
N TYR A 9 2.90 8.12 -23.02
CA TYR A 9 3.83 7.41 -22.15
C TYR A 9 4.69 8.38 -21.29
N ASN A 10 5.10 9.53 -21.85
CA ASN A 10 5.85 10.54 -21.08
C ASN A 10 5.04 11.12 -19.92
N HIS A 11 3.72 11.22 -20.05
CA HIS A 11 2.88 11.61 -18.91
C HIS A 11 2.92 10.57 -17.80
N LEU A 12 3.00 9.26 -18.14
CA LEU A 12 3.14 8.19 -17.15
C LEU A 12 4.51 8.22 -16.48
N VAL A 13 5.59 8.43 -17.25
CA VAL A 13 6.95 8.60 -16.71
C VAL A 13 7.01 9.76 -15.71
N SER A 14 6.28 10.85 -15.95
CA SER A 14 6.23 11.98 -15.00
C SER A 14 5.53 11.64 -13.68
N VAL A 15 4.67 10.62 -13.66
CA VAL A 15 4.02 10.11 -12.45
C VAL A 15 4.91 9.11 -11.70
N PHE A 16 5.69 8.31 -12.43
CA PHE A 16 6.62 7.31 -11.90
C PHE A 16 8.07 7.61 -12.34
N PRO A 17 8.71 8.67 -11.80
CA PRO A 17 9.99 9.14 -12.32
C PRO A 17 11.21 8.36 -11.81
N PHE A 18 11.03 7.39 -10.89
CA PHE A 18 12.13 6.74 -10.16
C PHE A 18 12.58 5.41 -10.75
N ASN A 19 11.97 4.94 -11.83
CA ASN A 19 12.28 3.63 -12.45
C ASN A 19 12.25 2.47 -11.43
N ASN A 20 11.30 2.47 -10.52
CA ASN A 20 11.12 1.35 -9.62
C ASN A 20 10.61 0.12 -10.37
N THR A 21 10.95 -1.05 -9.87
CA THR A 21 10.37 -2.31 -10.35
C THR A 21 9.30 -2.80 -9.38
N ALA A 22 8.25 -3.41 -9.92
CA ALA A 22 7.29 -4.11 -9.09
C ALA A 22 7.88 -5.43 -8.59
N CYS A 23 7.57 -5.74 -7.36
CA CYS A 23 7.99 -6.95 -6.67
C CYS A 23 6.81 -7.56 -5.92
N THR A 24 6.90 -8.86 -5.62
CA THR A 24 5.99 -9.50 -4.67
C THR A 24 6.76 -10.03 -3.45
N ALA A 25 6.10 -9.98 -2.32
CA ALA A 25 6.62 -10.52 -1.07
C ALA A 25 5.49 -11.22 -0.30
N THR A 26 5.85 -12.07 0.64
CA THR A 26 4.91 -12.65 1.57
C THR A 26 5.09 -12.05 2.96
N LEU A 27 3.98 -11.80 3.63
CA LEU A 27 3.93 -11.28 4.99
C LEU A 27 2.77 -11.92 5.75
N THR A 28 2.87 -11.96 7.08
CA THR A 28 1.76 -12.40 7.92
C THR A 28 0.69 -11.31 8.03
N GLY A 29 -0.53 -11.68 8.42
CA GLY A 29 -1.57 -10.70 8.71
C GLY A 29 -1.18 -9.73 9.83
N GLN A 30 -0.35 -10.18 10.79
CA GLN A 30 0.19 -9.29 11.83
C GLN A 30 1.13 -8.24 11.20
N GLN A 31 2.05 -8.64 10.33
CA GLN A 31 2.95 -7.72 9.64
C GLN A 31 2.18 -6.73 8.73
N LEU A 32 1.11 -7.20 8.08
CA LEU A 32 0.23 -6.33 7.31
C LEU A 32 -0.43 -5.28 8.22
N TRP A 33 -0.96 -5.69 9.37
CA TRP A 33 -1.59 -4.76 10.30
C TRP A 33 -0.59 -3.74 10.85
N ASP A 34 0.62 -4.20 11.20
CA ASP A 34 1.70 -3.31 11.69
C ASP A 34 2.12 -2.30 10.62
N ALA A 35 2.19 -2.72 9.35
CA ALA A 35 2.51 -1.84 8.23
C ALA A 35 1.44 -0.75 8.02
N LEU A 36 0.17 -1.12 8.12
CA LEU A 36 -0.92 -0.15 8.02
C LEU A 36 -0.97 0.78 9.24
N GLU A 37 -0.68 0.28 10.43
CA GLU A 37 -0.56 1.10 11.64
C GLU A 37 0.57 2.13 11.51
N PHE A 38 1.73 1.72 10.98
CA PHE A 38 2.82 2.63 10.65
C PHE A 38 2.40 3.68 9.63
N SER A 39 1.71 3.27 8.57
CA SER A 39 1.24 4.14 7.50
C SER A 39 0.36 5.30 7.97
N VAL A 40 -0.41 5.10 9.04
CA VAL A 40 -1.31 6.12 9.61
C VAL A 40 -0.75 6.81 10.86
N SER A 41 0.50 6.53 11.21
CA SER A 41 1.09 6.99 12.48
C SER A 41 1.23 8.51 12.58
N SER A 42 1.45 9.19 11.46
CA SER A 42 1.63 10.65 11.38
C SER A 42 0.32 11.43 11.32
N LEU A 43 -0.82 10.76 11.09
CA LEU A 43 -2.10 11.45 10.99
C LEU A 43 -2.46 12.19 12.29
N PRO A 44 -3.07 13.41 12.20
CA PRO A 44 -3.61 14.05 10.99
C PRO A 44 -2.57 14.81 10.14
N GLY A 45 -1.28 14.72 10.47
CA GLY A 45 -0.20 15.30 9.69
C GLY A 45 -0.05 14.59 8.32
N GLU A 46 0.57 15.28 7.38
CA GLU A 46 0.93 14.70 6.07
C GLU A 46 2.26 13.97 6.16
N ASP A 47 2.34 12.77 5.58
CA ASP A 47 3.55 11.97 5.55
C ASP A 47 3.59 11.08 4.30
N GLY A 48 4.76 10.99 3.68
CA GLY A 48 4.98 10.16 2.49
C GLY A 48 4.86 8.65 2.73
N SER A 49 4.81 8.21 3.98
CA SER A 49 4.59 6.80 4.35
C SER A 49 3.11 6.38 4.31
N PHE A 50 2.18 7.32 4.08
CA PHE A 50 0.75 6.98 3.98
C PHE A 50 0.49 6.12 2.74
N MET A 51 0.17 4.84 2.95
CA MET A 51 0.04 3.85 1.89
C MET A 51 -1.34 3.91 1.23
N GLN A 52 -1.35 4.01 -0.09
CA GLN A 52 -2.52 3.72 -0.90
C GLN A 52 -2.62 2.21 -1.11
N VAL A 53 -3.82 1.65 -0.93
CA VAL A 53 -3.99 0.20 -0.86
C VAL A 53 -5.02 -0.31 -1.86
N SER A 54 -4.82 -1.57 -2.29
CA SER A 54 -5.81 -2.37 -3.02
C SER A 54 -5.89 -3.76 -2.41
N GLY A 55 -7.06 -4.38 -2.45
CA GLY A 55 -7.27 -5.70 -1.86
C GLY A 55 -7.41 -5.71 -0.33
N VAL A 56 -7.37 -4.55 0.33
CA VAL A 56 -7.65 -4.42 1.77
C VAL A 56 -8.62 -3.29 2.04
N LYS A 57 -9.33 -3.38 3.16
CA LYS A 57 -10.20 -2.33 3.72
C LYS A 57 -9.95 -2.22 5.21
N PHE A 58 -9.91 -1.00 5.73
CA PHE A 58 -9.74 -0.76 7.16
C PHE A 58 -10.29 0.60 7.58
N GLU A 59 -10.43 0.77 8.89
CA GLU A 59 -10.86 2.01 9.53
C GLU A 59 -9.68 2.62 10.29
N VAL A 60 -9.63 3.94 10.37
CA VAL A 60 -8.59 4.67 11.09
C VAL A 60 -9.23 5.59 12.12
N ASP A 61 -8.87 5.41 13.39
CA ASP A 61 -9.27 6.29 14.48
C ASP A 61 -8.08 7.15 14.91
N THR A 62 -8.09 8.40 14.47
CA THR A 62 -7.02 9.36 14.79
C THR A 62 -7.11 9.95 16.21
N SER A 63 -8.20 9.70 16.95
CA SER A 63 -8.31 10.07 18.36
C SER A 63 -7.41 9.21 19.25
N ILE A 64 -7.00 8.04 18.76
CA ILE A 64 -6.07 7.13 19.44
C ILE A 64 -4.64 7.62 19.19
N PRO A 65 -3.81 7.84 20.24
CA PRO A 65 -2.37 8.09 20.07
C PRO A 65 -1.70 6.96 19.29
N SER A 66 -0.79 7.29 18.38
CA SER A 66 -0.09 6.25 17.60
C SER A 66 0.76 5.35 18.52
N PRO A 67 0.58 4.02 18.49
CA PRO A 67 1.40 3.08 19.24
C PRO A 67 2.71 2.70 18.53
N VAL A 68 3.00 3.31 17.39
CA VAL A 68 4.19 3.01 16.58
C VAL A 68 5.44 3.52 17.27
N VAL A 69 6.45 2.67 17.35
CA VAL A 69 7.78 2.99 17.86
C VAL A 69 8.78 3.01 16.73
N VAL A 70 9.49 4.11 16.59
CA VAL A 70 10.59 4.31 15.65
C VAL A 70 11.89 4.60 16.41
N ASP A 71 13.04 4.39 15.76
CA ASP A 71 14.31 4.83 16.32
C ASP A 71 14.58 6.32 16.05
N GLU A 72 15.78 6.77 16.42
CA GLU A 72 16.22 8.16 16.26
C GLU A 72 16.31 8.62 14.79
N PHE A 73 16.31 7.69 13.84
CA PHE A 73 16.31 7.96 12.40
C PHE A 73 14.94 7.80 11.75
N GLY A 74 13.87 7.56 12.54
CA GLY A 74 12.53 7.32 12.03
C GLY A 74 12.31 5.93 11.44
N VAL A 75 13.22 4.99 11.68
CA VAL A 75 13.07 3.60 11.19
C VAL A 75 12.15 2.83 12.13
N PHE A 76 11.17 2.18 11.53
CA PHE A 76 10.19 1.36 12.26
C PHE A 76 10.87 0.28 13.10
N GLN A 77 10.50 0.19 14.36
CA GLN A 77 10.97 -0.85 15.29
C GLN A 77 9.86 -1.87 15.59
N HIS A 78 8.76 -1.43 16.12
CA HIS A 78 7.60 -2.28 16.42
C HIS A 78 6.36 -1.41 16.69
N VAL A 79 5.22 -2.06 16.80
CA VAL A 79 4.00 -1.44 17.35
C VAL A 79 3.93 -1.78 18.83
N GLY A 80 3.91 -0.75 19.69
CA GLY A 80 3.83 -0.89 21.13
C GLY A 80 2.51 -1.49 21.61
N GLN A 81 2.43 -1.75 22.90
CA GLN A 81 1.18 -2.19 23.52
C GLN A 81 0.18 -1.03 23.63
N GLY A 82 -1.09 -1.33 23.46
CA GLY A 82 -2.17 -0.36 23.57
C GLY A 82 -3.18 -0.45 22.44
N ALA A 83 -4.06 0.55 22.40
CA ALA A 83 -5.04 0.66 21.32
C ALA A 83 -4.34 1.02 20.01
N ARG A 84 -4.83 0.46 18.91
CA ARG A 84 -4.37 0.71 17.55
C ARG A 84 -5.30 1.67 16.84
N ARG A 85 -4.75 2.52 15.98
CA ARG A 85 -5.52 3.39 15.09
C ARG A 85 -6.23 2.61 14.01
N VAL A 86 -5.57 1.56 13.47
CA VAL A 86 -6.13 0.71 12.42
C VAL A 86 -7.03 -0.35 13.03
N GLY A 87 -8.31 -0.29 12.69
CA GLY A 87 -9.33 -1.25 13.09
C GLY A 87 -10.07 -1.84 11.90
N ASN A 88 -10.87 -2.85 12.15
CA ASN A 88 -11.74 -3.52 11.17
C ASN A 88 -11.02 -3.92 9.86
N LEU A 89 -9.74 -4.35 10.00
CA LEU A 89 -8.92 -4.72 8.86
C LEU A 89 -9.44 -5.98 8.18
N LYS A 90 -9.72 -5.86 6.89
CA LYS A 90 -10.24 -6.94 6.03
C LYS A 90 -9.37 -7.06 4.78
N VAL A 91 -9.20 -8.29 4.31
CA VAL A 91 -8.47 -8.63 3.10
C VAL A 91 -9.42 -9.28 2.10
N TRP A 92 -9.26 -8.94 0.82
CA TRP A 92 -10.04 -9.54 -0.27
C TRP A 92 -9.70 -11.03 -0.43
N ASP A 93 -10.70 -11.87 -0.33
CA ASP A 93 -10.58 -13.31 -0.58
C ASP A 93 -11.12 -13.62 -1.99
N LYS A 94 -10.23 -14.09 -2.87
CA LYS A 94 -10.57 -14.36 -4.29
C LYS A 94 -11.54 -15.53 -4.45
N GLU A 95 -11.49 -16.52 -3.56
CA GLU A 95 -12.35 -17.69 -3.65
C GLU A 95 -13.76 -17.34 -3.19
N LYS A 96 -13.88 -16.56 -2.13
CA LYS A 96 -15.17 -16.15 -1.57
C LYS A 96 -15.72 -14.87 -2.21
N GLN A 97 -14.94 -14.20 -3.07
CA GLN A 97 -15.32 -12.91 -3.69
C GLN A 97 -15.82 -11.89 -2.66
N ALA A 98 -15.15 -11.83 -1.51
CA ALA A 98 -15.54 -11.01 -0.37
C ALA A 98 -14.35 -10.50 0.44
N TYR A 99 -14.53 -9.37 1.12
CA TYR A 99 -13.58 -8.90 2.14
C TYR A 99 -13.81 -9.64 3.46
N LEU A 100 -12.81 -10.38 3.91
CA LEU A 100 -12.84 -11.15 5.17
C LEU A 100 -11.93 -10.50 6.21
N PRO A 101 -12.25 -10.63 7.51
CA PRO A 101 -11.34 -10.21 8.56
C PRO A 101 -9.95 -10.79 8.36
N VAL A 102 -8.91 -9.99 8.61
CA VAL A 102 -7.54 -10.46 8.52
C VAL A 102 -7.29 -11.57 9.54
N ASP A 103 -6.66 -12.66 9.11
CA ASP A 103 -6.09 -13.67 10.00
C ASP A 103 -4.63 -13.29 10.26
N LEU A 104 -4.30 -12.97 11.49
CA LEU A 104 -2.96 -12.47 11.89
C LEU A 104 -1.83 -13.48 11.63
N LYS A 105 -2.14 -14.77 11.62
CA LYS A 105 -1.17 -15.85 11.40
C LYS A 105 -1.06 -16.29 9.94
N ARG A 106 -2.09 -16.03 9.14
CA ARG A 106 -2.10 -16.38 7.71
C ARG A 106 -1.06 -15.56 6.98
N ARG A 107 -0.41 -16.15 5.98
CA ARG A 107 0.48 -15.46 5.05
C ARG A 107 -0.33 -14.94 3.87
N TYR A 108 -0.03 -13.71 3.49
CA TYR A 108 -0.62 -13.01 2.37
C TYR A 108 0.47 -12.60 1.38
N THR A 109 0.14 -12.56 0.12
CA THR A 109 1.03 -12.00 -0.92
C THR A 109 0.76 -10.51 -1.06
N LEU A 110 1.82 -9.72 -0.94
CA LEU A 110 1.84 -8.28 -1.17
C LEU A 110 2.56 -8.01 -2.49
N ALA A 111 1.98 -7.17 -3.34
CA ALA A 111 2.67 -6.56 -4.47
C ALA A 111 2.97 -5.09 -4.14
N SER A 112 4.20 -4.67 -4.38
CA SER A 112 4.64 -3.29 -4.18
C SER A 112 5.90 -3.00 -5.00
N LEU A 113 6.50 -1.84 -4.80
CA LEU A 113 7.74 -1.45 -5.47
C LEU A 113 8.96 -1.98 -4.72
N ASN A 114 10.04 -2.27 -5.46
CA ASN A 114 11.32 -2.69 -4.92
C ASN A 114 11.86 -1.70 -3.88
N TYR A 115 11.63 -0.40 -4.08
CA TYR A 115 11.99 0.63 -3.11
C TYR A 115 11.37 0.38 -1.74
N MET A 116 10.10 -0.03 -1.69
CA MET A 116 9.40 -0.30 -0.44
C MET A 116 9.78 -1.65 0.18
N LEU A 117 9.92 -2.69 -0.65
CA LEU A 117 10.11 -4.06 -0.16
C LEU A 117 11.57 -4.42 0.13
N LYS A 118 12.53 -3.83 -0.57
CA LYS A 118 13.96 -4.19 -0.49
C LYS A 118 14.80 -3.13 0.21
N ASN A 119 14.42 -1.87 0.09
CA ASN A 119 15.14 -0.75 0.68
C ASN A 119 14.44 -0.29 1.97
N LEU A 120 14.98 0.70 2.64
CA LEU A 120 14.33 1.30 3.80
C LEU A 120 13.17 2.25 3.44
N GLY A 121 12.59 2.09 2.24
CA GLY A 121 11.36 2.77 1.86
C GLY A 121 10.27 2.52 2.89
N CYS A 122 9.44 3.51 3.16
CA CYS A 122 8.48 3.49 4.28
C CYS A 122 9.16 3.10 5.60
N SER A 123 10.32 3.70 5.89
CA SER A 123 11.08 3.50 7.13
C SER A 123 11.32 2.02 7.48
N GLY A 124 11.51 1.19 6.46
CA GLY A 124 11.90 -0.21 6.62
C GLY A 124 10.84 -1.13 7.22
N ILE A 125 9.55 -0.74 7.19
CA ILE A 125 8.46 -1.58 7.74
C ILE A 125 8.38 -2.96 7.08
N PHE A 126 8.80 -3.08 5.81
CA PHE A 126 8.79 -4.34 5.06
C PHE A 126 10.12 -5.10 5.06
N ARG A 127 11.16 -4.64 5.80
CA ARG A 127 12.51 -5.25 5.79
C ARG A 127 12.56 -6.74 6.17
N TYR A 128 11.54 -7.23 6.86
CA TYR A 128 11.45 -8.63 7.29
C TYR A 128 10.46 -9.47 6.48
N THR A 129 9.95 -8.92 5.38
CA THR A 129 9.11 -9.70 4.46
C THR A 129 9.97 -10.61 3.59
N GLU A 130 9.44 -11.75 3.23
CA GLU A 130 10.10 -12.69 2.33
C GLU A 130 9.75 -12.33 0.88
N LEU A 131 10.76 -11.95 0.11
CA LEU A 131 10.59 -11.61 -1.29
C LEU A 131 10.27 -12.88 -2.10
N LEU A 132 9.22 -12.86 -2.91
CA LEU A 132 8.81 -13.96 -3.78
C LEU A 132 9.34 -13.75 -5.20
N GLU A 133 9.08 -12.58 -5.77
CA GLU A 133 9.52 -12.20 -7.10
C GLU A 133 10.09 -10.78 -7.08
N ASP A 134 11.28 -10.61 -7.63
CA ASP A 134 12.06 -9.39 -7.50
C ASP A 134 11.89 -8.40 -8.65
N ASN A 135 11.49 -8.81 -9.81
CA ASN A 135 11.40 -7.94 -10.98
C ASN A 135 10.25 -8.37 -11.90
N LEU A 136 9.07 -7.86 -11.63
CA LEU A 136 7.88 -8.07 -12.45
C LEU A 136 7.76 -7.08 -13.62
N GLY A 137 8.69 -6.13 -13.72
CA GLY A 137 8.71 -5.06 -14.70
C GLY A 137 8.73 -3.68 -14.04
N GLN A 138 9.00 -2.65 -14.85
CA GLN A 138 9.01 -1.28 -14.36
C GLN A 138 7.59 -0.80 -14.04
N ASP A 139 7.46 0.01 -13.01
CA ASP A 139 6.19 0.56 -12.52
C ASP A 139 5.42 1.31 -13.62
N VAL A 140 6.11 2.10 -14.43
CA VAL A 140 5.52 2.83 -15.56
C VAL A 140 5.00 1.89 -16.66
N ASP A 141 5.72 0.81 -16.98
CA ASP A 141 5.32 -0.16 -17.99
C ASP A 141 4.11 -0.99 -17.55
N ILE A 142 4.08 -1.35 -16.26
CA ILE A 142 2.93 -2.03 -15.66
C ILE A 142 1.69 -1.15 -15.73
N LEU A 143 1.81 0.14 -15.38
CA LEU A 143 0.69 1.07 -15.50
C LEU A 143 0.24 1.24 -16.95
N ALA A 144 1.19 1.43 -17.89
CA ALA A 144 0.89 1.57 -19.31
C ALA A 144 0.15 0.31 -19.84
N SER A 145 0.66 -0.87 -19.48
CA SER A 145 0.04 -2.15 -19.85
C SER A 145 -1.36 -2.32 -19.24
N TYR A 146 -1.55 -1.94 -17.99
CA TYR A 146 -2.85 -1.96 -17.34
C TYR A 146 -3.85 -1.05 -18.05
N ILE A 147 -3.45 0.20 -18.37
CA ILE A 147 -4.31 1.14 -19.10
C ILE A 147 -4.67 0.57 -20.48
N ALA A 148 -3.70 0.04 -21.22
CA ALA A 148 -3.94 -0.48 -22.56
C ALA A 148 -4.81 -1.74 -22.57
N ASN A 149 -4.47 -2.74 -21.75
CA ASN A 149 -5.02 -4.08 -21.84
C ASN A 149 -6.24 -4.32 -20.93
N VAL A 150 -6.27 -3.70 -19.76
CA VAL A 150 -7.37 -3.87 -18.78
C VAL A 150 -8.40 -2.78 -18.92
N LEU A 151 -7.96 -1.53 -19.09
CA LEU A 151 -8.84 -0.38 -19.23
C LEU A 151 -9.17 -0.04 -20.68
N HIS A 152 -8.70 -0.85 -21.65
CA HIS A 152 -8.92 -0.65 -23.08
C HIS A 152 -8.56 0.77 -23.56
N GLY A 153 -7.46 1.31 -23.03
CA GLY A 153 -6.94 2.63 -23.37
C GLY A 153 -7.72 3.81 -22.78
N ARG A 154 -8.60 3.60 -21.81
CA ARG A 154 -9.42 4.67 -21.22
C ARG A 154 -9.38 4.68 -19.71
N ILE A 155 -9.07 5.84 -19.12
CA ILE A 155 -9.18 6.09 -17.69
C ILE A 155 -10.44 6.94 -17.48
N GLY A 156 -11.50 6.33 -16.97
CA GLY A 156 -12.76 7.00 -16.71
C GLY A 156 -12.80 7.70 -15.34
N LYS A 157 -13.80 8.54 -15.12
CA LYS A 157 -14.00 9.28 -13.86
C LYS A 157 -14.10 8.38 -12.63
N GLN A 158 -14.58 7.15 -12.79
CA GLN A 158 -14.71 6.16 -11.71
C GLN A 158 -13.38 5.83 -11.02
N TYR A 159 -12.24 6.02 -11.69
CA TYR A 159 -10.92 5.79 -11.09
C TYR A 159 -10.49 6.88 -10.10
N ALA A 160 -11.18 8.03 -10.11
CA ALA A 160 -10.97 9.10 -9.14
C ALA A 160 -11.96 9.04 -7.96
N GLU A 161 -12.91 8.11 -7.99
CA GLU A 161 -13.91 7.98 -6.92
C GLU A 161 -13.33 7.27 -5.69
N VAL A 162 -13.75 7.74 -4.52
CA VAL A 162 -13.37 7.14 -3.23
C VAL A 162 -14.14 5.84 -3.05
N GLU A 163 -13.44 4.71 -3.02
CA GLU A 163 -14.05 3.37 -2.89
C GLU A 163 -14.29 2.94 -1.43
N GLY A 164 -14.01 3.78 -0.45
CA GLY A 164 -14.14 3.45 0.97
C GLY A 164 -13.21 2.32 1.44
N ARG A 165 -12.01 2.25 0.85
CA ARG A 165 -10.99 1.28 1.28
C ARG A 165 -10.37 1.67 2.61
N ILE A 166 -10.22 2.97 2.84
CA ILE A 166 -9.72 3.56 4.07
C ILE A 166 -10.82 4.51 4.58
N VAL A 167 -11.33 4.25 5.77
CA VAL A 167 -12.41 5.03 6.38
C VAL A 167 -11.86 5.73 7.62
N MET A 168 -11.89 7.05 7.62
CA MET A 168 -11.51 7.87 8.77
C MET A 168 -12.68 7.98 9.73
N LYS A 169 -12.42 7.84 11.04
CA LYS A 169 -13.37 8.03 12.15
C LYS A 169 -13.13 9.35 12.87
#